data_c5d0850d7b0bcfa711053718da094d05
#
_entry.id   c5d0850d7b0bcfa711053718da094d05
#
_cell.length_a   1.000
_cell.length_b   1.000
_cell.length_c   1.000
_cell.angle_alpha   90.00
_cell.angle_beta   90.00
_cell.angle_gamma   90.00
#
_symmetry.space_group_name_H-M   'P 1'
#
loop_
_entity.id
_entity.type
_entity.pdbx_description
1 polymer ?
#
loop_
_entity_poly.entity_id
_entity_poly.type
_entity_poly.pdbx_seq_one_letter_code
_entity_poly.pdbx_strand_id
1 'polypeptide(L)'
;MCYMLIGGRNAFESGVMLGGHNDDLFGYDAALMEIYPHAHHEPGASIQLPTGPVIPQPRETDRLLMLRTFRGNLAGDTIAINEHNVCLMGGENLAMDRNDRAAAADPVVDKGVAGGVRLVALMQSKTARECVERIGRYYTEYGNRFPCAVGVFDTEEAWYIEGGGGTTWLAVRVPDDCYLVQSNGYRINEVDLEDTKNVIHSPGLREFLIEKDLWNPADGPFNWAKTYGRKFLENPDTYYYNSRRIWSAI
;
A
#
# COMPACT_ATOMS: atom_id res chain seq x y z
N MET A 1 -9.99 -5.90 10.79
CA MET A 1 -10.57 -5.83 9.42
C MET A 1 -10.57 -4.39 8.97
N CYS A 2 -9.97 -4.09 7.83
CA CYS A 2 -9.82 -2.71 7.41
C CYS A 2 -10.63 -2.44 6.15
N TYR A 3 -10.89 -1.19 5.88
CA TYR A 3 -11.65 -0.75 4.73
C TYR A 3 -11.15 0.62 4.29
N MET A 4 -10.89 0.76 3.00
CA MET A 4 -10.40 2.00 2.43
C MET A 4 -11.22 2.37 1.19
N LEU A 5 -11.48 3.66 1.03
CA LEU A 5 -11.97 4.27 -0.19
C LEU A 5 -11.01 5.37 -0.60
N ILE A 6 -10.63 5.41 -1.86
CA ILE A 6 -9.83 6.47 -2.45
C ILE A 6 -10.40 6.83 -3.82
N GLY A 7 -10.55 8.09 -4.13
CA GLY A 7 -11.10 8.51 -5.42
C GLY A 7 -10.46 9.75 -5.99
N GLY A 8 -10.47 9.80 -7.31
CA GLY A 8 -9.99 10.92 -8.10
C GLY A 8 -10.87 12.16 -7.97
N ARG A 9 -10.35 13.29 -8.40
CA ARG A 9 -10.98 14.61 -8.22
C ARG A 9 -12.37 14.75 -8.87
N ASN A 10 -12.62 14.03 -9.96
CA ASN A 10 -13.88 14.09 -10.71
C ASN A 10 -14.86 12.98 -10.30
N ALA A 11 -14.47 12.10 -9.36
CA ALA A 11 -15.34 11.06 -8.81
C ALA A 11 -16.34 11.62 -7.78
N PHE A 12 -16.15 12.86 -7.31
CA PHE A 12 -16.96 13.50 -6.28
C PHE A 12 -17.41 14.89 -6.73
N GLU A 13 -18.61 15.29 -6.30
CA GLU A 13 -19.19 16.61 -6.61
C GLU A 13 -18.33 17.78 -6.13
N SER A 14 -17.52 17.56 -5.08
CA SER A 14 -16.61 18.57 -4.54
C SER A 14 -15.46 18.97 -5.46
N GLY A 15 -15.16 18.17 -6.49
CA GLY A 15 -14.03 18.41 -7.40
C GLY A 15 -12.65 18.24 -6.77
N VAL A 16 -12.59 17.58 -5.60
CA VAL A 16 -11.33 17.29 -4.89
C VAL A 16 -11.15 15.79 -4.70
N MET A 17 -9.91 15.35 -4.53
CA MET A 17 -9.64 13.97 -4.16
C MET A 17 -10.10 13.73 -2.73
N LEU A 18 -10.73 12.60 -2.51
CA LEU A 18 -11.19 12.18 -1.19
C LEU A 18 -10.67 10.77 -0.89
N GLY A 19 -10.39 10.56 0.37
CA GLY A 19 -10.06 9.25 0.89
C GLY A 19 -10.70 9.05 2.27
N GLY A 20 -11.06 7.82 2.55
CA GLY A 20 -11.59 7.38 3.83
C GLY A 20 -11.02 6.03 4.22
N HIS A 21 -10.78 5.82 5.50
CA HIS A 21 -10.26 4.57 6.02
C HIS A 21 -10.99 4.21 7.31
N ASN A 22 -11.32 2.94 7.44
CA ASN A 22 -11.78 2.33 8.68
C ASN A 22 -10.81 1.22 9.07
N ASP A 23 -10.30 1.30 10.27
CA ASP A 23 -9.40 0.30 10.82
C ASP A 23 -10.11 -0.47 11.93
N ASP A 24 -10.37 -1.75 11.70
CA ASP A 24 -11.01 -2.62 12.67
C ASP A 24 -9.97 -3.20 13.62
N LEU A 25 -9.73 -2.50 14.69
CA LEU A 25 -8.82 -2.93 15.75
C LEU A 25 -9.57 -3.61 16.90
N PHE A 26 -8.80 -4.28 17.74
CA PHE A 26 -9.31 -4.84 18.98
C PHE A 26 -9.82 -3.71 19.87
N GLY A 27 -11.08 -3.74 20.25
CA GLY A 27 -11.95 -2.69 20.76
C GLY A 27 -11.51 -1.82 21.95
N TYR A 28 -10.22 -1.72 22.24
CA TYR A 28 -9.66 -0.90 23.34
C TYR A 28 -8.67 0.16 22.86
N ASP A 29 -8.34 0.18 21.57
CA ASP A 29 -7.36 1.10 21.03
C ASP A 29 -8.06 2.32 20.43
N ALA A 30 -8.08 3.41 21.17
CA ALA A 30 -8.54 4.68 20.65
C ALA A 30 -7.52 5.21 19.63
N ALA A 31 -8.00 5.66 18.48
CA ALA A 31 -7.18 6.38 17.52
C ALA A 31 -6.68 7.69 18.15
N LEU A 32 -5.37 7.92 18.08
CA LEU A 32 -4.72 9.11 18.62
C LEU A 32 -4.24 10.00 17.47
N MET A 33 -4.63 11.27 17.54
CA MET A 33 -4.06 12.28 16.66
C MET A 33 -2.69 12.68 17.19
N GLU A 34 -1.68 12.64 16.33
CA GLU A 34 -0.30 12.92 16.68
C GLU A 34 0.37 13.75 15.60
N ILE A 35 1.23 14.69 16.02
CA ILE A 35 2.03 15.50 15.12
C ILE A 35 3.49 15.08 15.29
N TYR A 36 4.09 14.62 14.19
CA TYR A 36 5.52 14.50 14.05
C TYR A 36 6.05 15.81 13.48
N PRO A 37 6.94 16.52 14.18
CA PRO A 37 7.47 17.78 13.69
C PRO A 37 8.37 17.58 12.48
N HIS A 38 8.51 18.60 11.67
CA HIS A 38 9.61 18.70 10.71
C HIS A 38 10.94 18.56 11.46
N ALA A 39 11.86 17.76 10.93
CA ALA A 39 13.10 17.47 11.62
C ALA A 39 14.32 17.57 10.70
N HIS A 40 15.43 18.09 11.26
CA HIS A 40 16.75 18.05 10.64
C HIS A 40 17.57 16.92 11.26
N HIS A 41 18.27 16.18 10.44
CA HIS A 41 19.05 15.02 10.85
C HIS A 41 20.54 15.22 10.55
N GLU A 42 21.38 14.73 11.44
CA GLU A 42 22.83 14.68 11.22
C GLU A 42 23.19 13.69 10.07
N PRO A 43 24.35 13.91 9.41
CA PRO A 43 24.83 12.96 8.42
C PRO A 43 24.93 11.53 8.97
N GLY A 44 24.37 10.56 8.27
CA GLY A 44 24.38 9.16 8.70
C GLY A 44 23.30 8.80 9.73
N ALA A 45 22.40 9.72 10.06
CA ALA A 45 21.23 9.42 10.88
C ALA A 45 20.39 8.30 10.27
N SER A 46 19.76 7.51 11.12
CA SER A 46 18.91 6.39 10.73
C SER A 46 17.76 6.22 11.70
N ILE A 47 16.71 5.55 11.24
CA ILE A 47 15.57 5.18 12.06
C ILE A 47 15.45 3.67 12.15
N GLN A 48 15.36 3.14 13.37
CA GLN A 48 15.04 1.74 13.59
C GLN A 48 13.53 1.56 13.51
N LEU A 49 13.05 0.80 12.53
CA LEU A 49 11.65 0.41 12.49
C LEU A 49 11.33 -0.55 13.66
N PRO A 50 10.12 -0.50 14.22
CA PRO A 50 9.72 -1.35 15.36
C PRO A 50 9.89 -2.84 15.09
N THR A 51 9.61 -3.23 13.87
CA THR A 51 9.86 -4.57 13.34
C THR A 51 10.50 -4.42 11.98
N GLY A 52 11.77 -4.80 11.84
CA GLY A 52 12.40 -4.70 10.54
C GLY A 52 13.75 -3.99 10.55
N PRO A 53 14.18 -3.50 9.40
CA PRO A 53 15.50 -2.92 9.21
C PRO A 53 15.65 -1.53 9.81
N VAL A 54 16.90 -1.09 9.88
CA VAL A 54 17.28 0.31 10.08
C VAL A 54 17.23 1.01 8.73
N ILE A 55 16.49 2.12 8.65
CA ILE A 55 16.35 2.91 7.43
C ILE A 55 17.21 4.18 7.55
N PRO A 56 18.08 4.48 6.58
CA PRO A 56 18.80 5.74 6.53
C PRO A 56 17.83 6.94 6.46
N GLN A 57 18.12 7.98 7.24
CA GLN A 57 17.35 9.22 7.23
C GLN A 57 17.99 10.23 6.26
N PRO A 58 17.18 10.98 5.49
CA PRO A 58 17.68 12.15 4.77
C PRO A 58 18.07 13.25 5.75
N ARG A 59 18.61 14.34 5.23
CA ARG A 59 18.93 15.54 6.05
C ARG A 59 17.71 16.20 6.68
N GLU A 60 16.57 16.03 6.05
CA GLU A 60 15.31 16.61 6.49
C GLU A 60 14.19 15.61 6.30
N THR A 61 13.24 15.62 7.22
CA THR A 61 11.97 14.90 7.14
C THR A 61 10.81 15.83 7.40
N ASP A 62 9.77 15.70 6.61
CA ASP A 62 8.58 16.53 6.66
C ASP A 62 7.75 16.27 7.92
N ARG A 63 7.03 17.30 8.36
CA ARG A 63 6.02 17.17 9.40
C ARG A 63 4.89 16.27 8.92
N LEU A 64 4.42 15.43 9.84
CA LEU A 64 3.19 14.63 9.65
C LEU A 64 2.14 15.01 10.68
N LEU A 65 0.90 15.11 10.23
CA LEU A 65 -0.28 14.91 11.07
C LEU A 65 -0.77 13.50 10.80
N MET A 66 -0.89 12.69 11.84
CA MET A 66 -1.28 11.29 11.70
C MET A 66 -2.35 10.91 12.72
N LEU A 67 -3.24 10.04 12.28
CA LEU A 67 -4.16 9.33 13.13
C LEU A 67 -3.64 7.90 13.27
N ARG A 68 -3.26 7.49 14.47
CA ARG A 68 -2.73 6.15 14.70
C ARG A 68 -3.41 5.43 15.85
N THR A 69 -3.33 4.14 15.81
CA THR A 69 -4.07 3.23 16.67
C THR A 69 -3.23 2.67 17.81
N PHE A 70 -1.90 2.67 17.69
CA PHE A 70 -1.00 2.17 18.74
C PHE A 70 -0.09 3.27 19.29
N ARG A 71 0.07 3.32 20.60
CA ARG A 71 0.99 4.25 21.25
C ARG A 71 2.45 3.84 21.03
N GLY A 72 3.28 4.83 20.75
CA GLY A 72 4.75 4.68 20.65
C GLY A 72 5.20 4.14 19.31
N ASN A 73 6.18 4.77 18.71
CA ASN A 73 6.86 4.46 17.46
C ASN A 73 5.99 4.36 16.19
N LEU A 74 6.63 4.30 15.05
CA LEU A 74 6.05 4.20 13.71
C LEU A 74 5.46 2.81 13.43
N ALA A 75 4.72 2.25 14.40
CA ALA A 75 4.04 0.97 14.24
C ALA A 75 2.54 1.20 14.06
N GLY A 76 1.94 0.39 13.23
CA GLY A 76 0.49 0.39 13.02
C GLY A 76 0.07 0.98 11.68
N ASP A 77 -1.18 0.76 11.38
CA ASP A 77 -1.86 1.26 10.21
C ASP A 77 -2.43 2.62 10.53
N THR A 78 -2.32 3.55 9.61
CA THR A 78 -2.60 4.94 9.90
C THR A 78 -3.14 5.67 8.69
N ILE A 79 -3.89 6.71 8.98
CA ILE A 79 -4.06 7.83 8.06
C ILE A 79 -3.04 8.89 8.46
N ALA A 80 -2.30 9.40 7.50
CA ALA A 80 -1.36 10.49 7.73
C ALA A 80 -1.35 11.46 6.55
N ILE A 81 -1.03 12.71 6.84
CA ILE A 81 -0.81 13.76 5.85
C ILE A 81 0.49 14.49 6.19
N ASN A 82 1.31 14.77 5.18
CA ASN A 82 2.49 15.60 5.36
C ASN A 82 2.25 17.07 5.02
N GLU A 83 3.24 17.92 5.24
CA GLU A 83 3.15 19.37 5.00
C GLU A 83 3.07 19.76 3.52
N HIS A 84 3.25 18.81 2.60
CA HIS A 84 3.03 18.97 1.15
C HIS A 84 1.64 18.51 0.69
N ASN A 85 0.72 18.25 1.63
CA ASN A 85 -0.63 17.71 1.36
C ASN A 85 -0.63 16.32 0.70
N VAL A 86 0.43 15.54 0.86
CA VAL A 86 0.41 14.13 0.49
C VAL A 86 -0.26 13.36 1.61
N CYS A 87 -1.37 12.69 1.29
CA CYS A 87 -2.13 11.84 2.19
C CYS A 87 -1.79 10.37 1.94
N LEU A 88 -1.63 9.63 3.02
CA LEU A 88 -1.45 8.19 3.01
C LEU A 88 -2.50 7.54 3.90
N MET A 89 -3.08 6.44 3.43
CA MET A 89 -4.03 5.65 4.20
C MET A 89 -3.89 4.17 3.89
N GLY A 90 -4.37 3.36 4.80
CA GLY A 90 -4.39 1.92 4.62
C GLY A 90 -3.25 1.20 5.30
N GLY A 91 -3.05 -0.01 4.85
CA GLY A 91 -2.23 -1.04 5.46
C GLY A 91 -3.02 -2.32 5.57
N GLU A 92 -4.09 -2.40 4.75
CA GLU A 92 -4.96 -3.55 4.69
C GLU A 92 -4.14 -4.80 4.41
N ASN A 93 -4.16 -5.71 5.37
CA ASN A 93 -3.42 -6.96 5.25
C ASN A 93 -4.02 -7.85 4.15
N LEU A 94 -3.21 -8.20 3.16
CA LEU A 94 -3.57 -9.06 2.04
C LEU A 94 -3.16 -10.52 2.26
N ALA A 95 -2.46 -10.84 3.33
CA ALA A 95 -1.90 -12.18 3.56
C ALA A 95 -2.97 -13.29 3.58
N MET A 96 -4.17 -12.99 4.08
CA MET A 96 -5.28 -13.96 4.11
C MET A 96 -5.87 -14.24 2.73
N ASP A 97 -5.74 -13.30 1.80
CA ASP A 97 -6.23 -13.46 0.41
C ASP A 97 -5.15 -13.96 -0.55
N ARG A 98 -3.93 -14.13 -0.08
CA ARG A 98 -2.80 -14.55 -0.91
C ARG A 98 -2.87 -16.04 -1.22
N ASN A 99 -2.74 -16.42 -2.50
CA ASN A 99 -2.72 -17.81 -2.89
C ASN A 99 -1.36 -18.48 -2.60
N ASP A 100 -1.39 -19.82 -2.44
CA ASP A 100 -0.22 -20.58 -2.00
C ASP A 100 0.92 -20.58 -3.04
N ARG A 101 0.60 -20.52 -4.34
CA ARG A 101 1.58 -20.48 -5.42
C ARG A 101 2.37 -19.17 -5.41
N ALA A 102 1.67 -18.04 -5.31
CA ALA A 102 2.31 -16.73 -5.17
C ALA A 102 3.10 -16.64 -3.85
N ALA A 103 2.58 -17.21 -2.76
CA ALA A 103 3.27 -17.25 -1.49
C ALA A 103 4.58 -18.06 -1.52
N ALA A 104 4.60 -19.15 -2.26
CA ALA A 104 5.81 -19.96 -2.44
C ALA A 104 6.85 -19.29 -3.36
N ALA A 105 6.38 -18.58 -4.40
CA ALA A 105 7.25 -17.91 -5.36
C ALA A 105 7.94 -16.66 -4.79
N ASP A 106 7.23 -15.89 -3.97
CA ASP A 106 7.72 -14.64 -3.35
C ASP A 106 7.39 -14.63 -1.84
N PRO A 107 8.08 -15.45 -1.03
CA PRO A 107 7.80 -15.55 0.39
C PRO A 107 8.06 -14.22 1.10
N VAL A 108 7.24 -13.91 2.11
CA VAL A 108 7.46 -12.75 2.98
C VAL A 108 8.82 -12.82 3.67
N VAL A 109 9.41 -11.66 3.95
CA VAL A 109 10.71 -11.54 4.60
C VAL A 109 10.50 -11.30 6.09
N ASP A 110 10.88 -12.25 6.95
CA ASP A 110 10.62 -12.19 8.40
C ASP A 110 11.11 -10.90 9.07
N LYS A 111 12.30 -10.43 8.67
CA LYS A 111 12.88 -9.15 9.15
C LYS A 111 12.67 -8.00 8.18
N GLY A 112 11.73 -8.14 7.25
CA GLY A 112 11.39 -7.11 6.27
C GLY A 112 10.63 -5.93 6.87
N VAL A 113 10.36 -4.96 6.03
CA VAL A 113 9.60 -3.78 6.41
C VAL A 113 8.12 -4.12 6.65
N ALA A 114 7.50 -3.33 7.52
CA ALA A 114 6.07 -3.38 7.83
C ALA A 114 5.51 -1.95 7.86
N GLY A 115 4.36 -1.74 8.48
CA GLY A 115 3.61 -0.48 8.46
C GLY A 115 4.41 0.81 8.60
N GLY A 116 5.36 0.87 9.52
CA GLY A 116 6.15 2.08 9.78
C GLY A 116 6.95 2.61 8.59
N VAL A 117 7.33 1.77 7.64
CA VAL A 117 8.08 2.22 6.45
C VAL A 117 7.28 3.18 5.58
N ARG A 118 5.97 3.06 5.58
CA ARG A 118 5.06 3.93 4.82
C ARG A 118 5.09 5.36 5.33
N LEU A 119 5.15 5.53 6.65
CA LEU A 119 5.31 6.85 7.28
C LEU A 119 6.69 7.44 6.98
N VAL A 120 7.75 6.61 7.02
CA VAL A 120 9.10 7.03 6.62
C VAL A 120 9.11 7.47 5.15
N ALA A 121 8.40 6.78 4.26
CA ALA A 121 8.25 7.20 2.87
C ALA A 121 7.51 8.53 2.76
N LEU A 122 6.39 8.69 3.50
CA LEU A 122 5.58 9.92 3.49
C LEU A 122 6.36 11.14 4.00
N MET A 123 7.16 11.00 5.05
CA MET A 123 8.03 12.07 5.59
C MET A 123 9.09 12.58 4.59
N GLN A 124 9.29 11.89 3.50
CA GLN A 124 10.34 12.16 2.52
C GLN A 124 9.79 12.46 1.12
N SER A 125 8.48 12.63 0.98
CA SER A 125 7.82 12.71 -0.33
C SER A 125 7.02 14.00 -0.48
N LYS A 126 7.16 14.64 -1.64
CA LYS A 126 6.45 15.89 -1.96
C LYS A 126 5.23 15.66 -2.85
N THR A 127 5.10 14.47 -3.44
CA THR A 127 3.97 14.07 -4.28
C THR A 127 3.50 12.65 -3.93
N ALA A 128 2.27 12.33 -4.30
CA ALA A 128 1.71 10.99 -4.12
C ALA A 128 2.54 9.94 -4.87
N ARG A 129 2.96 10.25 -6.09
CA ARG A 129 3.80 9.37 -6.90
C ARG A 129 5.15 9.08 -6.25
N GLU A 130 5.87 10.11 -5.77
CA GLU A 130 7.13 9.93 -5.04
C GLU A 130 6.95 9.02 -3.81
N CYS A 131 5.84 9.18 -3.08
CA CYS A 131 5.55 8.39 -1.90
C CYS A 131 5.37 6.91 -2.25
N VAL A 132 4.57 6.61 -3.27
CA VAL A 132 4.34 5.23 -3.75
C VAL A 132 5.63 4.59 -4.28
N GLU A 133 6.41 5.31 -5.09
CA GLU A 133 7.70 4.84 -5.61
C GLU A 133 8.68 4.54 -4.45
N ARG A 134 8.67 5.36 -3.41
CA ARG A 134 9.51 5.19 -2.22
C ARG A 134 9.08 3.99 -1.38
N ILE A 135 7.77 3.79 -1.18
CA ILE A 135 7.23 2.60 -0.52
C ILE A 135 7.67 1.34 -1.27
N GLY A 136 7.44 1.31 -2.59
CA GLY A 136 7.83 0.18 -3.44
C GLY A 136 9.33 -0.09 -3.42
N ARG A 137 10.17 0.96 -3.45
CA ARG A 137 11.61 0.80 -3.31
C ARG A 137 12.00 0.15 -1.99
N TYR A 138 11.38 0.53 -0.88
CA TYR A 138 11.63 -0.10 0.41
C TYR A 138 11.19 -1.57 0.43
N TYR A 139 10.07 -1.92 -0.22
CA TYR A 139 9.68 -3.32 -0.38
C TYR A 139 10.72 -4.12 -1.19
N THR A 140 11.27 -3.54 -2.24
CA THR A 140 12.32 -4.18 -3.06
C THR A 140 13.63 -4.35 -2.28
N GLU A 141 14.06 -3.32 -1.55
CA GLU A 141 15.39 -3.25 -0.91
C GLU A 141 15.45 -4.08 0.37
N TYR A 142 14.41 -4.02 1.21
CA TYR A 142 14.41 -4.64 2.54
C TYR A 142 13.52 -5.88 2.63
N GLY A 143 12.72 -6.13 1.61
CA GLY A 143 11.65 -7.12 1.64
C GLY A 143 10.46 -6.67 2.47
N ASN A 144 9.31 -7.23 2.18
CA ASN A 144 8.05 -6.94 2.87
C ASN A 144 7.69 -8.10 3.82
N ARG A 145 7.41 -7.77 5.07
CA ARG A 145 6.97 -8.73 6.07
C ARG A 145 5.50 -9.12 5.92
N PHE A 146 4.67 -8.17 5.49
CA PHE A 146 3.24 -8.37 5.31
C PHE A 146 2.79 -7.75 3.98
N PRO A 147 2.32 -8.55 3.01
CA PRO A 147 1.67 -7.98 1.85
C PRO A 147 0.48 -7.15 2.30
N CYS A 148 0.45 -5.91 1.88
CA CYS A 148 -0.61 -4.98 2.25
C CYS A 148 -0.96 -4.05 1.10
N ALA A 149 -2.14 -3.44 1.22
CA ALA A 149 -2.63 -2.42 0.31
C ALA A 149 -2.55 -1.04 0.94
N VAL A 150 -2.17 -0.03 0.16
CA VAL A 150 -2.01 1.35 0.61
C VAL A 150 -2.55 2.29 -0.45
N GLY A 151 -3.34 3.29 -0.03
CA GLY A 151 -3.74 4.42 -0.85
C GLY A 151 -2.88 5.64 -0.54
N VAL A 152 -2.44 6.34 -1.57
CA VAL A 152 -1.69 7.59 -1.46
C VAL A 152 -2.25 8.60 -2.44
N PHE A 153 -2.55 9.82 -2.00
CA PHE A 153 -3.02 10.88 -2.88
C PHE A 153 -2.53 12.25 -2.43
N ASP A 154 -2.45 13.15 -3.37
CA ASP A 154 -2.21 14.58 -3.15
C ASP A 154 -3.29 15.42 -3.84
N THR A 155 -3.02 16.66 -4.17
CA THR A 155 -3.97 17.53 -4.87
C THR A 155 -4.06 17.26 -6.36
N GLU A 156 -3.16 16.46 -6.93
CA GLU A 156 -3.04 16.24 -8.38
C GLU A 156 -3.39 14.81 -8.81
N GLU A 157 -3.01 13.81 -8.02
CA GLU A 157 -3.23 12.41 -8.39
C GLU A 157 -3.42 11.49 -7.18
N ALA A 158 -4.06 10.35 -7.42
CA ALA A 158 -4.25 9.30 -6.44
C ALA A 158 -3.63 7.99 -6.96
N TRP A 159 -2.95 7.28 -6.06
CA TRP A 159 -2.27 6.02 -6.33
C TRP A 159 -2.71 4.95 -5.32
N TYR A 160 -2.72 3.73 -5.81
CA TYR A 160 -3.03 2.56 -5.00
C TYR A 160 -1.96 1.48 -5.22
N ILE A 161 -1.30 1.03 -4.15
CA ILE A 161 -0.22 0.04 -4.21
C ILE A 161 -0.61 -1.22 -3.44
N GLU A 162 -0.31 -2.39 -4.00
CA GLU A 162 -0.43 -3.69 -3.37
C GLU A 162 0.93 -4.41 -3.33
N GLY A 163 1.31 -4.90 -2.15
CA GLY A 163 2.43 -5.82 -2.01
C GLY A 163 2.03 -7.22 -2.45
N GLY A 164 2.83 -7.87 -3.30
CA GLY A 164 2.60 -9.25 -3.74
C GLY A 164 3.10 -10.29 -2.74
N GLY A 165 4.22 -9.99 -2.10
CA GLY A 165 4.88 -10.92 -1.20
C GLY A 165 6.07 -10.31 -0.51
N GLY A 166 7.25 -10.94 -0.67
CA GLY A 166 8.51 -10.47 -0.10
C GLY A 166 9.04 -9.23 -0.79
N THR A 167 9.16 -9.25 -2.11
CA THR A 167 9.80 -8.18 -2.87
C THR A 167 8.98 -7.65 -4.04
N THR A 168 7.97 -8.38 -4.46
CA THR A 168 7.10 -7.94 -5.55
C THR A 168 6.01 -6.99 -5.06
N TRP A 169 5.70 -6.00 -5.87
CA TRP A 169 4.65 -5.03 -5.63
C TRP A 169 4.20 -4.39 -6.94
N LEU A 170 2.98 -3.89 -6.94
CA LEU A 170 2.37 -3.19 -8.08
C LEU A 170 1.56 -2.01 -7.56
N ALA A 171 1.67 -0.88 -8.22
CA ALA A 171 0.88 0.31 -7.96
C ALA A 171 0.20 0.80 -9.24
N VAL A 172 -1.02 1.29 -9.08
CA VAL A 172 -1.80 1.86 -10.18
C VAL A 172 -2.28 3.26 -9.81
N ARG A 173 -2.29 4.16 -10.79
CA ARG A 173 -2.95 5.45 -10.66
C ARG A 173 -4.46 5.24 -10.66
N VAL A 174 -5.17 5.83 -9.71
CA VAL A 174 -6.63 5.86 -9.71
C VAL A 174 -7.08 6.93 -10.72
N PRO A 175 -7.89 6.58 -11.73
CA PRO A 175 -8.38 7.57 -12.70
C PRO A 175 -9.17 8.70 -12.03
N ASP A 176 -9.11 9.89 -12.61
CA ASP A 176 -9.70 11.10 -12.01
C ASP A 176 -11.22 11.00 -11.82
N ASP A 177 -11.90 10.23 -12.65
CA ASP A 177 -13.36 10.00 -12.65
C ASP A 177 -13.78 8.71 -11.94
N CYS A 178 -12.83 8.02 -11.30
CA CYS A 178 -13.05 6.74 -10.63
C CYS A 178 -12.77 6.83 -9.13
N TYR A 179 -13.39 5.91 -8.39
CA TYR A 179 -12.99 5.60 -7.02
C TYR A 179 -12.69 4.11 -6.87
N LEU A 180 -11.84 3.81 -5.92
CA LEU A 180 -11.44 2.45 -5.57
C LEU A 180 -11.86 2.15 -4.14
N VAL A 181 -12.42 0.97 -3.95
CA VAL A 181 -12.78 0.43 -2.63
C VAL A 181 -11.91 -0.79 -2.33
N GLN A 182 -11.31 -0.81 -1.17
CA GLN A 182 -10.44 -1.88 -0.71
C GLN A 182 -10.90 -2.47 0.62
N SER A 183 -10.82 -3.79 0.74
CA SER A 183 -11.11 -4.54 1.97
C SER A 183 -10.29 -5.83 2.04
N ASN A 184 -9.10 -5.83 2.52
CA ASN A 184 -8.22 -7.00 2.78
C ASN A 184 -8.10 -8.07 1.66
N GLY A 185 -8.41 -7.73 0.40
CA GLY A 185 -8.27 -8.62 -0.77
C GLY A 185 -7.58 -7.91 -1.92
N TYR A 186 -6.90 -8.64 -2.80
CA TYR A 186 -6.25 -8.08 -3.98
C TYR A 186 -7.28 -7.45 -4.92
N ARG A 187 -7.04 -6.21 -5.35
CA ARG A 187 -7.99 -5.40 -6.12
C ARG A 187 -7.48 -4.95 -7.48
N ILE A 188 -6.18 -4.89 -7.69
CA ILE A 188 -5.62 -4.55 -8.99
C ILE A 188 -5.88 -5.71 -9.95
N ASN A 189 -6.68 -5.47 -10.98
CA ASN A 189 -7.02 -6.45 -12.00
C ASN A 189 -6.01 -6.43 -13.15
N GLU A 190 -6.51 -6.34 -14.38
CA GLU A 190 -5.68 -6.30 -15.59
C GLU A 190 -4.94 -4.98 -15.69
N VAL A 191 -3.65 -5.08 -15.95
CA VAL A 191 -2.76 -3.93 -16.14
C VAL A 191 -1.82 -4.15 -17.32
N ASP A 192 -1.46 -3.08 -17.97
CA ASP A 192 -0.33 -3.04 -18.89
C ASP A 192 0.93 -2.62 -18.12
N LEU A 193 1.87 -3.54 -17.95
CA LEU A 193 3.13 -3.28 -17.24
C LEU A 193 4.04 -2.29 -17.98
N GLU A 194 3.78 -1.98 -19.24
CA GLU A 194 4.51 -0.99 -20.02
C GLU A 194 3.90 0.42 -19.92
N ASP A 195 2.73 0.57 -19.31
CA ASP A 195 2.09 1.88 -19.05
C ASP A 195 2.75 2.59 -17.87
N THR A 196 3.95 3.09 -18.06
CA THR A 196 4.73 3.80 -17.03
C THR A 196 4.09 5.08 -16.51
N LYS A 197 3.04 5.57 -17.16
CA LYS A 197 2.27 6.73 -16.70
C LYS A 197 1.33 6.35 -15.54
N ASN A 198 0.64 5.23 -15.66
CA ASN A 198 -0.43 4.82 -14.74
C ASN A 198 -0.08 3.57 -13.93
N VAL A 199 1.04 2.92 -14.22
CA VAL A 199 1.49 1.70 -13.54
C VAL A 199 2.94 1.84 -13.10
N ILE A 200 3.21 1.48 -11.85
CA ILE A 200 4.56 1.40 -11.29
C ILE A 200 4.67 0.04 -10.61
N HIS A 201 5.78 -0.64 -10.78
CA HIS A 201 5.95 -1.97 -10.22
C HIS A 201 7.40 -2.26 -9.80
N SER A 202 7.60 -3.36 -9.07
CA SER A 202 8.93 -3.81 -8.68
C SER A 202 9.80 -4.07 -9.91
N PRO A 203 11.09 -3.71 -9.87
CA PRO A 203 12.02 -3.98 -10.96
C PRO A 203 12.05 -5.47 -11.33
N GLY A 204 12.02 -5.78 -12.63
CA GLY A 204 12.04 -7.17 -13.11
C GLY A 204 10.76 -7.96 -12.83
N LEU A 205 9.64 -7.32 -12.49
CA LEU A 205 8.39 -8.01 -12.17
C LEU A 205 7.94 -8.92 -13.32
N ARG A 206 7.99 -8.44 -14.57
CA ARG A 206 7.58 -9.22 -15.75
C ARG A 206 8.37 -10.53 -15.86
N GLU A 207 9.70 -10.44 -15.78
CA GLU A 207 10.63 -11.56 -15.88
C GLU A 207 10.40 -12.54 -14.71
N PHE A 208 10.23 -12.01 -13.50
CA PHE A 208 9.91 -12.80 -12.32
C PHE A 208 8.62 -13.61 -12.50
N LEU A 209 7.55 -12.99 -12.99
CA LEU A 209 6.26 -13.65 -13.18
C LEU A 209 6.36 -14.80 -14.18
N ILE A 210 7.11 -14.63 -15.26
CA ILE A 210 7.34 -15.65 -16.29
C ILE A 210 8.23 -16.76 -15.73
N GLU A 211 9.36 -16.44 -15.10
CA GLU A 211 10.29 -17.42 -14.51
C GLU A 211 9.62 -18.30 -13.46
N LYS A 212 8.77 -17.72 -12.63
CA LYS A 212 8.03 -18.43 -11.58
C LYS A 212 6.74 -19.10 -12.10
N ASP A 213 6.51 -19.04 -13.40
CA ASP A 213 5.31 -19.59 -14.05
C ASP A 213 3.99 -19.05 -13.42
N LEU A 214 4.02 -17.79 -12.93
CA LEU A 214 2.86 -17.12 -12.36
C LEU A 214 1.98 -16.47 -13.43
N TRP A 215 2.56 -16.12 -14.56
CA TRP A 215 1.88 -15.55 -15.71
C TRP A 215 2.63 -15.88 -17.00
N ASN A 216 1.86 -16.21 -18.06
CA ASN A 216 2.37 -16.36 -19.41
C ASN A 216 1.73 -15.29 -20.31
N PRO A 217 2.52 -14.43 -20.97
CA PRO A 217 2.01 -13.41 -21.90
C PRO A 217 1.12 -13.96 -23.04
N ALA A 218 1.29 -15.23 -23.43
CA ALA A 218 0.45 -15.88 -24.43
C ALA A 218 -0.98 -16.12 -23.95
N ASP A 219 -1.24 -16.11 -22.64
CA ASP A 219 -2.56 -16.34 -22.04
C ASP A 219 -3.39 -15.05 -21.94
N GLY A 220 -2.83 -13.91 -22.36
CA GLY A 220 -3.49 -12.61 -22.35
C GLY A 220 -2.87 -11.59 -21.40
N PRO A 221 -3.56 -10.47 -21.11
CA PRO A 221 -3.05 -9.41 -20.28
C PRO A 221 -2.78 -9.88 -18.84
N PHE A 222 -1.81 -9.24 -18.20
CA PHE A 222 -1.47 -9.56 -16.82
C PHE A 222 -2.57 -9.10 -15.86
N ASN A 223 -3.01 -10.00 -14.98
CA ASN A 223 -4.00 -9.69 -13.94
C ASN A 223 -3.41 -9.98 -12.56
N TRP A 224 -3.13 -8.91 -11.81
CA TRP A 224 -2.47 -8.98 -10.52
C TRP A 224 -3.31 -9.74 -9.46
N ALA A 225 -4.58 -9.38 -9.30
CA ALA A 225 -5.46 -10.03 -8.33
C ALA A 225 -5.67 -11.53 -8.63
N LYS A 226 -5.75 -11.91 -9.91
CA LYS A 226 -5.84 -13.32 -10.32
C LYS A 226 -4.56 -14.08 -10.04
N THR A 227 -3.41 -13.40 -10.13
CA THR A 227 -2.08 -14.00 -9.93
C THR A 227 -1.74 -14.16 -8.45
N TYR A 228 -2.02 -13.16 -7.63
CA TYR A 228 -1.62 -13.16 -6.21
C TYR A 228 -2.75 -13.53 -5.25
N GLY A 229 -4.00 -13.20 -5.59
CA GLY A 229 -5.17 -13.47 -4.76
C GLY A 229 -5.63 -14.93 -4.83
N ARG A 230 -6.33 -15.39 -3.79
CA ARG A 230 -7.05 -16.66 -3.83
C ARG A 230 -8.26 -16.54 -4.74
N LYS A 231 -8.54 -17.61 -5.46
CA LYS A 231 -9.78 -17.64 -6.23
C LYS A 231 -10.97 -17.57 -5.29
N PHE A 232 -11.82 -16.62 -5.59
CA PHE A 232 -13.02 -16.28 -4.87
C PHE A 232 -13.91 -17.47 -4.46
N LEU A 233 -14.00 -18.49 -5.32
CA LEU A 233 -14.82 -19.69 -5.10
C LEU A 233 -14.13 -20.73 -4.21
N GLU A 234 -12.84 -20.61 -3.96
CA GLU A 234 -12.06 -21.61 -3.21
C GLU A 234 -12.00 -21.32 -1.70
N ASN A 235 -12.36 -20.10 -1.27
CA ASN A 235 -12.39 -19.72 0.14
C ASN A 235 -13.67 -18.94 0.48
N PRO A 236 -14.70 -19.63 1.01
CA PRO A 236 -15.95 -18.99 1.42
C PRO A 236 -15.75 -17.86 2.45
N ASP A 237 -14.75 -17.98 3.33
CA ASP A 237 -14.48 -16.97 4.36
C ASP A 237 -13.95 -15.68 3.73
N THR A 238 -13.09 -15.77 2.73
CA THR A 238 -12.63 -14.60 1.95
C THR A 238 -13.79 -13.94 1.22
N TYR A 239 -14.73 -14.71 0.70
CA TYR A 239 -15.95 -14.21 0.04
C TYR A 239 -16.80 -13.37 1.00
N TYR A 240 -17.16 -13.94 2.15
CA TYR A 240 -17.97 -13.21 3.14
C TYR A 240 -17.22 -12.02 3.72
N TYR A 241 -15.92 -12.15 3.89
CA TYR A 241 -15.09 -11.17 4.55
C TYR A 241 -14.79 -9.94 3.68
N ASN A 242 -14.46 -10.14 2.41
CA ASN A 242 -14.04 -9.06 1.52
C ASN A 242 -15.18 -8.56 0.63
N SER A 243 -15.89 -9.44 -0.04
CA SER A 243 -16.80 -9.05 -1.11
C SER A 243 -18.05 -8.35 -0.63
N ARG A 244 -18.61 -8.72 0.51
CA ARG A 244 -19.78 -8.03 1.07
C ARG A 244 -19.48 -6.60 1.47
N ARG A 245 -18.30 -6.35 2.01
CA ARG A 245 -17.88 -4.98 2.39
C ARG A 245 -17.67 -4.11 1.15
N ILE A 246 -17.07 -4.66 0.10
CA ILE A 246 -16.94 -3.96 -1.18
C ILE A 246 -18.30 -3.70 -1.79
N TRP A 247 -19.17 -4.70 -1.83
CA TRP A 247 -20.52 -4.55 -2.40
C TRP A 247 -21.37 -3.50 -1.67
N SER A 248 -21.22 -3.34 -0.37
CA SER A 248 -21.95 -2.34 0.41
C SER A 248 -21.49 -0.90 0.17
N ALA A 249 -20.38 -0.71 -0.54
CA ALA A 249 -19.79 0.59 -0.82
C ALA A 249 -19.91 1.02 -2.31
N ILE A 250 -20.43 0.14 -3.14
CA ILE A 250 -20.76 0.40 -4.54
C ILE A 250 -22.24 0.75 -4.64
#